data_12e00a9e4104ae9bc14a852737389d2b
#
_entry.id   12e00a9e4104ae9bc14a852737389d2b
#
_cell.length_a   1.000
_cell.length_b   1.000
_cell.length_c   1.000
_cell.angle_alpha   90.00
_cell.angle_beta   90.00
_cell.angle_gamma   90.00
#
_symmetry.space_group_name_H-M   'P 1'
#
loop_
_entity.id
_entity.type
_entity.pdbx_description
1 polymer ?
#
loop_
_entity_poly.entity_id
_entity_poly.type
_entity_poly.pdbx_seq_one_letter_code
_entity_poly.pdbx_strand_id
1 'polypeptide(L)'
;MSGSIVIAEMNNKKLSPVTNELVTAALKMSSNCKVVVPCNDSSLAEQAAKISGVSSVIAAKSDIFSSYDAKGWTEALSSLVSEGTVICAASAQSKDLAARIAANREISVIQDVISIEGRNLSSPIYSGKAIQTVSFDTDVVISIRPNV
;
A
#
# COMPACT_ATOMS: atom_id res chain seq x y z
N MET A 1 -1.41 17.80 1.95
CA MET A 1 -1.01 16.39 1.86
C MET A 1 -1.15 15.90 0.42
N SER A 2 -0.16 15.22 -0.08
CA SER A 2 -0.21 14.61 -1.41
C SER A 2 -1.28 13.52 -1.47
N GLY A 3 -1.60 13.00 -2.65
CA GLY A 3 -2.57 11.92 -2.79
C GLY A 3 -2.09 10.61 -2.20
N SER A 4 -2.90 9.58 -2.35
CA SER A 4 -2.59 8.22 -1.86
C SER A 4 -1.99 7.38 -2.97
N ILE A 5 -1.03 6.52 -2.61
CA ILE A 5 -0.41 5.56 -3.50
C ILE A 5 -0.67 4.17 -2.94
N VAL A 6 -1.37 3.34 -3.70
CA VAL A 6 -1.58 1.94 -3.37
C VAL A 6 -0.51 1.11 -4.07
N ILE A 7 0.19 0.26 -3.31
CA ILE A 7 1.05 -0.76 -3.90
C ILE A 7 0.20 -2.02 -4.06
N ALA A 8 -0.01 -2.41 -5.32
CA ALA A 8 -0.82 -3.57 -5.65
C ALA A 8 -0.19 -4.85 -5.12
N GLU A 9 -1.03 -5.77 -4.67
CA GLU A 9 -0.58 -7.10 -4.26
C GLU A 9 -0.93 -8.11 -5.33
N MET A 10 0.02 -9.02 -5.60
CA MET A 10 -0.15 -10.10 -6.57
C MET A 10 -0.27 -11.42 -5.84
N ASN A 11 -1.06 -12.32 -6.42
CA ASN A 11 -1.22 -13.69 -5.96
C ASN A 11 -1.19 -14.61 -7.18
N ASN A 12 -0.16 -15.48 -7.27
CA ASN A 12 -0.02 -16.42 -8.38
C ASN A 12 -0.12 -15.75 -9.76
N LYS A 13 0.65 -14.70 -9.99
CA LYS A 13 0.70 -13.92 -11.25
C LYS A 13 -0.62 -13.22 -11.60
N LYS A 14 -1.52 -13.07 -10.66
CA LYS A 14 -2.76 -12.30 -10.83
C LYS A 14 -2.83 -11.20 -9.78
N LEU A 15 -3.56 -10.15 -10.11
CA LEU A 15 -3.80 -9.08 -9.15
C LEU A 15 -4.67 -9.64 -8.02
N SER A 16 -4.20 -9.51 -6.78
CA SER A 16 -4.99 -9.97 -5.64
C SER A 16 -6.24 -9.11 -5.47
N PRO A 17 -7.40 -9.71 -5.17
CA PRO A 17 -8.63 -8.95 -4.88
C PRO A 17 -8.47 -7.94 -3.75
N VAL A 18 -7.54 -8.14 -2.83
CA VAL A 18 -7.27 -7.19 -1.75
C VAL A 18 -6.88 -5.81 -2.28
N THR A 19 -6.35 -5.74 -3.50
CA THR A 19 -6.01 -4.47 -4.13
C THR A 19 -7.24 -3.55 -4.26
N ASN A 20 -8.41 -4.12 -4.55
CA ASN A 20 -9.66 -3.35 -4.58
C ASN A 20 -9.96 -2.74 -3.21
N GLU A 21 -9.75 -3.50 -2.15
CA GLU A 21 -9.96 -3.02 -0.79
C GLU A 21 -8.97 -1.89 -0.43
N LEU A 22 -7.73 -2.00 -0.88
CA LEU A 22 -6.73 -0.97 -0.67
C LEU A 22 -7.11 0.33 -1.36
N VAL A 23 -7.62 0.25 -2.58
CA VAL A 23 -8.11 1.43 -3.31
C VAL A 23 -9.29 2.05 -2.59
N THR A 24 -10.24 1.24 -2.13
CA THR A 24 -11.38 1.72 -1.35
C THR A 24 -10.94 2.45 -0.09
N ALA A 25 -9.97 1.90 0.61
CA ALA A 25 -9.39 2.52 1.81
C ALA A 25 -8.69 3.84 1.48
N ALA A 26 -7.93 3.87 0.39
CA ALA A 26 -7.25 5.08 -0.06
C ALA A 26 -8.24 6.21 -0.34
N LEU A 27 -9.37 5.90 -0.94
CA LEU A 27 -10.41 6.88 -1.26
C LEU A 27 -11.12 7.45 -0.03
N LYS A 28 -11.02 6.79 1.12
CA LYS A 28 -11.50 7.34 2.38
C LYS A 28 -10.61 8.48 2.89
N MET A 29 -9.35 8.50 2.47
CA MET A 29 -8.37 9.47 2.95
C MET A 29 -8.05 10.56 1.94
N SER A 30 -8.21 10.28 0.64
CA SER A 30 -7.86 11.20 -0.44
C SER A 30 -8.71 10.92 -1.66
N SER A 31 -9.05 11.95 -2.41
CA SER A 31 -9.77 11.81 -3.68
C SER A 31 -8.87 11.35 -4.83
N ASN A 32 -7.56 11.38 -4.65
CA ASN A 32 -6.58 11.02 -5.66
C ASN A 32 -5.87 9.73 -5.25
N CYS A 33 -6.13 8.65 -5.98
CA CYS A 33 -5.53 7.34 -5.71
C CYS A 33 -4.75 6.86 -6.93
N LYS A 34 -3.45 6.72 -6.76
CA LYS A 34 -2.54 6.16 -7.75
C LYS A 34 -2.21 4.74 -7.34
N VAL A 35 -2.15 3.82 -8.30
CA VAL A 35 -1.77 2.42 -8.04
C VAL A 35 -0.43 2.14 -8.70
N VAL A 36 0.52 1.66 -7.92
CA VAL A 36 1.81 1.17 -8.40
C VAL A 36 1.76 -0.35 -8.42
N VAL A 37 2.03 -0.95 -9.57
CA VAL A 37 1.98 -2.39 -9.77
C VAL A 37 3.38 -2.93 -10.00
N PRO A 38 4.03 -3.53 -8.98
CA PRO A 38 5.30 -4.23 -9.18
C PRO A 38 5.04 -5.49 -10.01
N CYS A 39 5.67 -5.60 -11.15
CA CYS A 39 5.36 -6.70 -12.07
C CYS A 39 6.54 -6.99 -13.01
N ASN A 40 6.55 -8.20 -13.57
CA ASN A 40 7.42 -8.50 -14.70
C ASN A 40 6.67 -8.54 -16.04
N ASP A 41 5.34 -8.36 -15.97
CA ASP A 41 4.44 -8.34 -17.13
C ASP A 41 3.40 -7.24 -16.92
N SER A 42 3.26 -6.35 -17.87
CA SER A 42 2.37 -5.18 -17.76
C SER A 42 0.88 -5.50 -17.77
N SER A 43 0.48 -6.74 -18.04
CA SER A 43 -0.94 -7.13 -18.02
C SER A 43 -1.59 -6.91 -16.66
N LEU A 44 -0.82 -7.00 -15.57
CA LEU A 44 -1.33 -6.75 -14.22
C LEU A 44 -1.71 -5.27 -14.03
N ALA A 45 -0.98 -4.36 -14.66
CA ALA A 45 -1.32 -2.94 -14.60
C ALA A 45 -2.65 -2.66 -15.31
N GLU A 46 -2.95 -3.38 -16.39
CA GLU A 46 -4.23 -3.28 -17.07
C GLU A 46 -5.38 -3.72 -16.17
N GLN A 47 -5.17 -4.77 -15.38
CA GLN A 47 -6.17 -5.22 -14.40
C GLN A 47 -6.41 -4.15 -13.33
N ALA A 48 -5.34 -3.52 -12.81
CA ALA A 48 -5.45 -2.45 -11.83
C ALA A 48 -6.19 -1.23 -12.37
N ALA A 49 -6.00 -0.91 -13.65
CA ALA A 49 -6.66 0.23 -14.28
C ALA A 49 -8.19 0.09 -14.33
N LYS A 50 -8.71 -1.12 -14.21
CA LYS A 50 -10.16 -1.40 -14.20
C LYS A 50 -10.81 -1.16 -12.85
N ILE A 51 -10.02 -0.94 -11.79
CA ILE A 51 -10.56 -0.71 -10.46
C ILE A 51 -11.18 0.68 -10.40
N SER A 52 -12.43 0.76 -9.94
CA SER A 52 -13.15 2.03 -9.82
C SER A 52 -12.45 2.97 -8.82
N GLY A 53 -12.31 4.22 -9.23
CA GLY A 53 -11.73 5.26 -8.37
C GLY A 53 -10.22 5.46 -8.53
N VAL A 54 -9.55 4.63 -9.32
CA VAL A 54 -8.12 4.77 -9.58
C VAL A 54 -7.89 5.94 -10.54
N SER A 55 -7.03 6.89 -10.12
CA SER A 55 -6.71 8.06 -10.94
C SER A 55 -5.66 7.74 -12.01
N SER A 56 -4.68 6.93 -11.66
CA SER A 56 -3.62 6.51 -12.57
C SER A 56 -2.99 5.23 -12.09
N VAL A 57 -2.37 4.48 -13.01
CA VAL A 57 -1.66 3.24 -12.72
C VAL A 57 -0.24 3.36 -13.26
N ILE A 58 0.73 2.96 -12.45
CA ILE A 58 2.12 2.87 -12.86
C ILE A 58 2.53 1.40 -12.84
N ALA A 59 2.88 0.87 -14.00
CA ALA A 59 3.46 -0.47 -14.09
C ALA A 59 4.96 -0.36 -13.80
N ALA A 60 5.37 -0.80 -12.62
CA ALA A 60 6.78 -0.90 -12.27
C ALA A 60 7.31 -2.23 -12.80
N LYS A 61 7.69 -2.26 -14.07
CA LYS A 61 8.06 -3.49 -14.76
C LYS A 61 9.55 -3.78 -14.61
N SER A 62 9.86 -4.91 -13.96
CA SER A 62 11.24 -5.39 -13.82
C SER A 62 11.24 -6.85 -13.41
N ASP A 63 12.25 -7.58 -13.84
CA ASP A 63 12.43 -8.98 -13.44
C ASP A 63 12.70 -9.13 -11.94
N ILE A 64 13.11 -8.07 -11.26
CA ILE A 64 13.32 -8.10 -9.81
C ILE A 64 12.02 -8.43 -9.05
N PHE A 65 10.87 -8.14 -9.65
CA PHE A 65 9.57 -8.42 -9.03
C PHE A 65 9.08 -9.85 -9.23
N SER A 66 9.89 -10.72 -9.84
CA SER A 66 9.54 -12.14 -10.02
C SER A 66 9.50 -12.88 -8.69
N SER A 67 10.33 -12.49 -7.74
CA SER A 67 10.31 -13.00 -6.37
C SER A 67 10.62 -11.86 -5.41
N TYR A 68 10.14 -11.98 -4.17
CA TYR A 68 10.33 -10.92 -3.21
C TYR A 68 11.78 -10.88 -2.70
N ASP A 69 12.40 -9.72 -2.84
CA ASP A 69 13.66 -9.35 -2.20
C ASP A 69 13.45 -7.96 -1.59
N ALA A 70 13.40 -7.88 -0.28
CA ALA A 70 13.03 -6.66 0.43
C ALA A 70 13.86 -5.47 0.01
N LYS A 71 15.18 -5.61 -0.04
CA LYS A 71 16.08 -4.53 -0.41
C LYS A 71 15.89 -4.11 -1.86
N GLY A 72 15.87 -5.07 -2.77
CA GLY A 72 15.74 -4.81 -4.21
C GLY A 72 14.41 -4.16 -4.54
N TRP A 73 13.32 -4.64 -3.98
CA TRP A 73 11.99 -4.06 -4.18
C TRP A 73 11.93 -2.63 -3.65
N THR A 74 12.47 -2.40 -2.45
CA THR A 74 12.48 -1.07 -1.85
C THR A 74 13.25 -0.07 -2.71
N GLU A 75 14.41 -0.45 -3.19
CA GLU A 75 15.22 0.39 -4.08
C GLU A 75 14.51 0.65 -5.42
N ALA A 76 13.93 -0.38 -6.02
CA ALA A 76 13.25 -0.26 -7.30
C ALA A 76 12.00 0.62 -7.23
N LEU A 77 11.29 0.60 -6.11
CA LEU A 77 10.06 1.38 -5.93
C LEU A 77 10.29 2.78 -5.33
N SER A 78 11.48 3.07 -4.82
CA SER A 78 11.72 4.27 -4.02
C SER A 78 11.30 5.58 -4.70
N SER A 79 11.59 5.73 -6.00
CA SER A 79 11.23 6.94 -6.73
C SER A 79 9.73 7.05 -6.98
N LEU A 80 9.02 5.92 -7.06
CA LEU A 80 7.59 5.87 -7.34
C LEU A 80 6.74 6.12 -6.09
N VAL A 81 7.31 5.93 -4.91
CA VAL A 81 6.62 6.08 -3.62
C VAL A 81 7.27 7.15 -2.74
N SER A 82 7.93 8.12 -3.35
CA SER A 82 8.68 9.15 -2.64
C SER A 82 7.80 10.23 -2.02
N GLU A 83 6.56 10.36 -2.46
CA GLU A 83 5.61 11.36 -1.97
C GLU A 83 4.24 10.71 -1.77
N GLY A 84 3.44 11.28 -0.88
CA GLY A 84 2.10 10.83 -0.60
C GLY A 84 2.04 9.74 0.47
N THR A 85 0.83 9.40 0.88
CA THR A 85 0.58 8.29 1.80
C THR A 85 0.58 6.98 1.03
N VAL A 86 1.38 6.02 1.48
CA VAL A 86 1.53 4.72 0.82
C VAL A 86 0.68 3.69 1.54
N ILE A 87 -0.08 2.92 0.79
CA ILE A 87 -1.03 1.94 1.32
C ILE A 87 -0.70 0.57 0.75
N CYS A 88 -0.47 -0.39 1.65
CA CYS A 88 -0.11 -1.76 1.34
C CYS A 88 -1.08 -2.73 1.98
N ALA A 89 -1.10 -3.96 1.50
CA ALA A 89 -1.81 -5.05 2.17
C ALA A 89 -1.08 -5.45 3.46
N ALA A 90 -1.75 -6.19 4.33
CA ALA A 90 -1.18 -6.66 5.59
C ALA A 90 -0.64 -8.10 5.50
N SER A 91 -0.14 -8.50 4.34
CA SER A 91 0.60 -9.75 4.20
C SER A 91 2.01 -9.58 4.78
N ALA A 92 2.65 -10.69 5.11
CA ALA A 92 4.01 -10.65 5.66
C ALA A 92 4.98 -9.91 4.74
N GLN A 93 4.91 -10.17 3.43
CA GLN A 93 5.73 -9.51 2.44
C GLN A 93 5.44 -8.00 2.37
N SER A 94 4.18 -7.62 2.28
CA SER A 94 3.79 -6.22 2.13
C SER A 94 4.03 -5.40 3.39
N LYS A 95 3.89 -6.01 4.56
CA LYS A 95 4.23 -5.35 5.83
C LYS A 95 5.73 -5.08 5.95
N ASP A 96 6.55 -6.02 5.52
CA ASP A 96 8.00 -5.83 5.48
C ASP A 96 8.38 -4.70 4.51
N LEU A 97 7.79 -4.71 3.32
CA LEU A 97 8.02 -3.66 2.32
C LEU A 97 7.57 -2.29 2.85
N ALA A 98 6.40 -2.22 3.48
CA ALA A 98 5.87 -0.99 4.07
C ALA A 98 6.82 -0.39 5.09
N ALA A 99 7.35 -1.21 5.99
CA ALA A 99 8.30 -0.76 7.01
C ALA A 99 9.59 -0.21 6.38
N ARG A 100 10.09 -0.85 5.32
CA ARG A 100 11.29 -0.40 4.63
C ARG A 100 11.09 0.90 3.86
N ILE A 101 9.95 1.05 3.21
CA ILE A 101 9.60 2.30 2.52
C ILE A 101 9.52 3.45 3.54
N ALA A 102 8.86 3.22 4.66
CA ALA A 102 8.74 4.23 5.71
C ALA A 102 10.10 4.63 6.26
N ALA A 103 10.98 3.66 6.50
CA ALA A 103 12.34 3.93 6.98
C ALA A 103 13.14 4.76 5.98
N ASN A 104 13.06 4.42 4.69
CA ASN A 104 13.76 5.17 3.65
C ASN A 104 13.28 6.62 3.56
N ARG A 105 11.98 6.86 3.77
CA ARG A 105 11.41 8.20 3.72
C ARG A 105 11.47 8.92 5.06
N GLU A 106 11.92 8.25 6.11
CA GLU A 106 11.94 8.79 7.48
C GLU A 106 10.56 9.26 7.94
N ILE A 107 9.52 8.49 7.59
CA ILE A 107 8.13 8.75 8.00
C ILE A 107 7.59 7.57 8.81
N SER A 108 6.46 7.79 9.45
CA SER A 108 5.83 6.76 10.28
C SER A 108 5.20 5.66 9.44
N VAL A 109 5.17 4.45 9.99
CA VAL A 109 4.43 3.32 9.46
C VAL A 109 3.38 2.89 10.49
N ILE A 110 2.16 2.62 10.03
CA ILE A 110 1.07 2.15 10.88
C ILE A 110 0.60 0.82 10.28
N GLN A 111 0.87 -0.26 11.00
CA GLN A 111 0.64 -1.62 10.51
C GLN A 111 -0.69 -2.18 11.00
N ASP A 112 -1.24 -3.11 10.21
CA ASP A 112 -2.44 -3.87 10.56
C ASP A 112 -3.66 -3.01 10.86
N VAL A 113 -3.88 -1.98 10.06
CA VAL A 113 -5.03 -1.09 10.22
C VAL A 113 -6.32 -1.85 9.97
N ILE A 114 -7.29 -1.69 10.87
CA ILE A 114 -8.61 -2.33 10.80
C ILE A 114 -9.74 -1.32 10.66
N SER A 115 -9.49 -0.04 10.85
CA SER A 115 -10.50 1.01 10.72
C SER A 115 -9.87 2.33 10.30
N ILE A 116 -10.55 3.03 9.42
CA ILE A 116 -10.13 4.34 8.92
C ILE A 116 -11.28 5.31 9.06
N GLU A 117 -11.09 6.37 9.85
CA GLU A 117 -12.06 7.46 10.01
C GLU A 117 -11.32 8.79 9.81
N GLY A 118 -11.38 9.34 8.59
CA GLY A 118 -10.62 10.52 8.24
C GLY A 118 -9.12 10.27 8.38
N ARG A 119 -8.50 10.98 9.31
CA ARG A 119 -7.06 10.82 9.59
C ARG A 119 -6.79 9.99 10.85
N ASN A 120 -7.79 9.28 11.34
CA ASN A 120 -7.67 8.38 12.49
C ASN A 120 -7.61 6.94 12.01
N LEU A 121 -6.55 6.25 12.37
CA LEU A 121 -6.31 4.86 12.00
C LEU A 121 -6.28 4.00 13.25
N SER A 122 -7.07 2.94 13.24
CA SER A 122 -7.12 2.02 14.38
C SER A 122 -6.48 0.69 14.02
N SER A 123 -5.70 0.15 14.92
CA SER A 123 -5.05 -1.16 14.76
C SER A 123 -5.01 -1.91 16.08
N PRO A 124 -5.09 -3.26 16.04
CA PRO A 124 -4.98 -4.06 17.27
C PRO A 124 -3.55 -4.11 17.76
N ILE A 125 -3.39 -4.07 19.08
CA ILE A 125 -2.11 -4.23 19.75
C ILE A 125 -2.25 -5.27 20.86
N TYR A 126 -1.13 -5.73 21.41
CA TYR A 126 -1.10 -6.75 22.47
C TYR A 126 -1.87 -8.02 22.08
N SER A 127 -1.60 -8.56 20.88
CA SER A 127 -2.27 -9.75 20.35
C SER A 127 -3.80 -9.62 20.30
N GLY A 128 -4.28 -8.43 19.95
CA GLY A 128 -5.72 -8.16 19.84
C GLY A 128 -6.43 -7.82 21.13
N LYS A 129 -5.72 -7.71 22.23
CA LYS A 129 -6.32 -7.38 23.55
C LYS A 129 -6.69 -5.92 23.68
N ALA A 130 -6.13 -5.04 22.87
CA ALA A 130 -6.41 -3.62 22.85
C ALA A 130 -6.42 -3.11 21.42
N ILE A 131 -7.06 -1.97 21.20
CA ILE A 131 -7.08 -1.28 19.91
C ILE A 131 -6.45 0.10 20.12
N GLN A 132 -5.44 0.38 19.30
CA GLN A 132 -4.79 1.68 19.29
C GLN A 132 -5.37 2.52 18.16
N THR A 133 -5.73 3.76 18.45
CA THR A 133 -6.12 4.73 17.42
C THR A 133 -5.07 5.81 17.33
N VAL A 134 -4.56 6.03 16.13
CA VAL A 134 -3.50 7.01 15.85
C VAL A 134 -4.01 8.03 14.86
N SER A 135 -3.80 9.30 15.13
CA SER A 135 -4.07 10.38 14.18
C SER A 135 -2.78 10.75 13.45
N PHE A 136 -2.90 11.09 12.19
CA PHE A 136 -1.76 11.56 11.41
C PHE A 136 -2.10 12.85 10.67
N ASP A 137 -1.12 13.74 10.52
CA ASP A 137 -1.28 15.02 9.83
C ASP A 137 -0.30 15.20 8.66
N THR A 138 0.61 14.24 8.49
CA THR A 138 1.59 14.20 7.40
C THR A 138 1.45 12.88 6.66
N ASP A 139 2.23 12.68 5.61
CA ASP A 139 2.23 11.41 4.89
C ASP A 139 2.73 10.28 5.80
N VAL A 140 2.12 9.11 5.68
CA VAL A 140 2.47 7.89 6.42
C VAL A 140 2.48 6.70 5.48
N VAL A 141 3.06 5.59 5.90
CA VAL A 141 2.90 4.29 5.23
C VAL A 141 1.98 3.44 6.08
N ILE A 142 1.00 2.80 5.44
CA ILE A 142 -0.05 2.06 6.12
C ILE A 142 -0.14 0.66 5.53
N SER A 143 -0.28 -0.36 6.39
CA SER A 143 -0.75 -1.67 5.93
C SER A 143 -2.17 -1.89 6.47
N ILE A 144 -3.04 -2.44 5.63
CA ILE A 144 -4.46 -2.59 5.94
C ILE A 144 -4.86 -4.05 5.88
N ARG A 145 -5.52 -4.53 6.93
CA ARG A 145 -6.06 -5.89 6.97
C ARG A 145 -7.25 -6.03 6.02
N PRO A 146 -7.54 -7.25 5.51
CA PRO A 146 -8.73 -7.47 4.70
C PRO A 146 -10.02 -7.14 5.43
N ASN A 147 -11.04 -6.77 4.68
CA ASN A 147 -12.40 -6.51 5.18
C ASN A 147 -12.51 -5.28 6.10
N VAL A 148 -11.73 -4.26 5.81
CA VAL A 148 -11.78 -2.98 6.55
C VAL A 148 -12.77 -1.99 5.95
#